data_996752dd1ed25ec122c815fd6a2da59b
#
_entry.id   996752dd1ed25ec122c815fd6a2da59b
#
_cell.length_a   1.000
_cell.length_b   1.000
_cell.length_c   1.000
_cell.angle_alpha   90.00
_cell.angle_beta   90.00
_cell.angle_gamma   90.00
#
_symmetry.space_group_name_H-M   'P 1'
#
loop_
_entity.id
_entity.type
_entity.pdbx_description
1 polymer ?
#
loop_
_entity_poly.entity_id
_entity_poly.type
_entity_poly.pdbx_seq_one_letter_code
_entity_poly.pdbx_strand_id
1 'polypeptide(L)'
;MHTIRLCRLDELREGSSRGFDPWGDGRDTVFIVRRQGLHGWRNACPHWAGAPMAWRKDAYLSGDGQHIVCHAHGARFDIATGVCTLGPCLGQALTPVPIRDIDGEIHLATNTSQETNP
;
A
#
# COMPACT_ATOMS: atom_id res chain seq x y z
N MET A 1 -20.02 -3.35 -8.36
CA MET A 1 -18.67 -3.05 -7.87
C MET A 1 -18.07 -1.94 -8.70
N HIS A 2 -17.49 -0.97 -8.05
CA HIS A 2 -16.83 0.14 -8.71
C HIS A 2 -15.33 -0.01 -8.60
N THR A 3 -14.62 0.54 -9.56
CA THR A 3 -13.16 0.58 -9.51
C THR A 3 -12.68 1.98 -9.80
N ILE A 4 -11.53 2.32 -9.22
CA ILE A 4 -10.84 3.58 -9.48
C ILE A 4 -9.53 3.22 -10.16
N ARG A 5 -9.33 3.72 -11.37
CA ARG A 5 -8.08 3.48 -12.08
C ARG A 5 -6.96 4.23 -11.38
N LEU A 6 -5.86 3.54 -11.15
CA LEU A 6 -4.69 4.13 -10.48
C LEU A 6 -3.57 4.42 -11.46
N CYS A 7 -3.15 3.42 -12.22
CA CYS A 7 -2.07 3.57 -13.20
C CYS A 7 -2.07 2.38 -14.13
N ARG A 8 -1.19 2.40 -15.13
CA ARG A 8 -0.95 1.24 -15.96
C ARG A 8 -0.01 0.29 -15.25
N LEU A 9 -0.16 -1.00 -15.51
CA LEU A 9 0.70 -2.00 -14.90
C LEU A 9 2.16 -1.78 -15.25
N ASP A 10 2.45 -1.36 -16.49
CA ASP A 10 3.81 -1.13 -16.93
C ASP A 10 4.44 0.14 -16.34
N GLU A 11 3.65 0.96 -15.66
CA GLU A 11 4.17 2.12 -14.94
C GLU A 11 4.68 1.76 -13.54
N LEU A 12 4.43 0.53 -13.09
CA LEU A 12 4.89 0.06 -11.79
C LEU A 12 5.81 -1.14 -12.01
N ARG A 13 7.10 -0.92 -11.86
CA ARG A 13 8.11 -1.96 -12.13
C ARG A 13 8.06 -3.06 -11.09
N GLU A 14 8.44 -4.26 -11.51
CA GLU A 14 8.66 -5.35 -10.56
C GLU A 14 9.71 -4.92 -9.53
N GLY A 15 9.39 -5.15 -8.25
CA GLY A 15 10.30 -4.78 -7.17
C GLY A 15 10.19 -3.32 -6.74
N SER A 16 9.16 -2.60 -7.16
CA SER A 16 8.98 -1.20 -6.81
C SER A 16 7.65 -0.97 -6.09
N SER A 17 7.52 0.23 -5.55
CA SER A 17 6.30 0.66 -4.88
C SER A 17 5.88 2.04 -5.37
N ARG A 18 4.60 2.34 -5.21
CA ARG A 18 4.05 3.63 -5.60
C ARG A 18 2.84 3.98 -4.75
N GLY A 19 2.78 5.23 -4.30
CA GLY A 19 1.66 5.75 -3.55
C GLY A 19 0.63 6.41 -4.45
N PHE A 20 -0.63 6.42 -4.01
CA PHE A 20 -1.74 6.97 -4.77
C PHE A 20 -2.69 7.72 -3.85
N ASP A 21 -3.36 8.71 -4.44
CA ASP A 21 -4.39 9.50 -3.79
C ASP A 21 -5.70 9.34 -4.58
N PRO A 22 -6.36 8.17 -4.45
CA PRO A 22 -7.50 7.87 -5.30
C PRO A 22 -8.75 8.69 -4.99
N TRP A 23 -8.82 9.28 -3.80
CA TRP A 23 -10.00 10.04 -3.38
C TRP A 23 -9.77 11.55 -3.35
N GLY A 24 -8.59 12.00 -3.77
CA GLY A 24 -8.31 13.43 -3.83
C GLY A 24 -8.12 14.11 -2.49
N ASP A 25 -7.53 13.39 -1.54
CA ASP A 25 -7.33 13.91 -0.18
C ASP A 25 -6.14 14.86 -0.06
N GLY A 26 -5.37 15.00 -1.13
CA GLY A 26 -4.18 15.84 -1.12
C GLY A 26 -2.94 15.14 -0.62
N ARG A 27 -3.03 13.83 -0.36
CA ARG A 27 -1.89 13.01 0.07
C ARG A 27 -2.14 11.57 -0.38
N ASP A 28 -1.06 10.80 -0.46
CA ASP A 28 -1.18 9.38 -0.80
C ASP A 28 -1.77 8.64 0.39
N THR A 29 -2.91 7.99 0.17
CA THR A 29 -3.63 7.26 1.22
C THR A 29 -3.52 5.76 1.05
N VAL A 30 -3.10 5.29 -0.12
CA VAL A 30 -2.84 3.87 -0.38
C VAL A 30 -1.54 3.77 -1.15
N PHE A 31 -0.91 2.59 -1.08
CA PHE A 31 0.25 2.32 -1.92
C PHE A 31 0.21 0.89 -2.41
N ILE A 32 0.91 0.63 -3.50
CA ILE A 32 0.98 -0.68 -4.11
C ILE A 32 2.44 -1.07 -4.23
N VAL A 33 2.74 -2.33 -3.92
CA VAL A 33 4.04 -2.94 -4.15
C VAL A 33 3.86 -4.00 -5.23
N ARG A 34 4.71 -3.96 -6.25
CA ARG A 34 4.74 -5.01 -7.25
C ARG A 34 5.96 -5.89 -6.99
N ARG A 35 5.71 -7.05 -6.41
CA ARG A 35 6.73 -8.04 -6.15
C ARG A 35 6.07 -9.41 -6.17
N GLN A 36 6.32 -10.18 -7.24
CA GLN A 36 5.68 -11.47 -7.44
C GLN A 36 4.15 -11.31 -7.31
N GLY A 37 3.62 -10.29 -7.96
CA GLY A 37 2.22 -9.94 -7.89
C GLY A 37 2.03 -8.53 -7.36
N LEU A 38 0.78 -8.14 -7.24
CA LEU A 38 0.40 -6.80 -6.77
C LEU A 38 -0.12 -6.90 -5.35
N HIS A 39 0.38 -6.02 -4.48
CA HIS A 39 -0.02 -5.97 -3.08
C HIS A 39 -0.39 -4.54 -2.74
N GLY A 40 -1.64 -4.31 -2.38
CA GLY A 40 -2.15 -2.98 -2.05
C GLY A 40 -2.38 -2.84 -0.56
N TRP A 41 -1.97 -1.70 -0.01
CA TRP A 41 -2.03 -1.43 1.41
C TRP A 41 -2.44 0.00 1.68
N ARG A 42 -3.09 0.24 2.82
CA ARG A 42 -3.31 1.60 3.28
C ARG A 42 -2.00 2.20 3.74
N ASN A 43 -1.81 3.48 3.44
CA ASN A 43 -0.64 4.23 3.87
C ASN A 43 -0.85 4.76 5.28
N ALA A 44 -0.86 3.83 6.23
CA ALA A 44 -1.04 4.16 7.64
C ALA A 44 -0.32 3.12 8.47
N CYS A 45 0.67 3.57 9.25
CA CYS A 45 1.44 2.68 10.10
C CYS A 45 0.56 2.19 11.26
N PRO A 46 0.44 0.89 11.47
CA PRO A 46 -0.37 0.38 12.60
C PRO A 46 0.19 0.77 13.96
N HIS A 47 1.49 1.06 14.03
CA HIS A 47 2.12 1.51 15.26
C HIS A 47 1.63 2.91 15.66
N TRP A 48 1.44 3.78 14.66
CA TRP A 48 1.00 5.15 14.90
C TRP A 48 -0.10 5.44 13.89
N ALA A 49 -1.33 5.30 14.32
CA ALA A 49 -2.50 5.41 13.46
C ALA A 49 -2.49 6.74 12.70
N GLY A 50 -2.65 6.64 11.39
CA GLY A 50 -2.71 7.82 10.53
C GLY A 50 -1.36 8.37 10.11
N ALA A 51 -0.26 7.88 10.66
CA ALA A 51 1.06 8.35 10.25
C ALA A 51 1.41 7.78 8.88
N PRO A 52 1.87 8.62 7.94
CA PRO A 52 2.31 8.13 6.64
C PRO A 52 3.57 7.30 6.80
N MET A 53 3.70 6.27 5.97
CA MET A 53 4.81 5.33 6.10
C MET A 53 6.06 5.76 5.36
N ALA A 54 5.89 6.43 4.21
CA ALA A 54 7.02 6.81 3.38
C ALA A 54 7.57 8.17 3.80
N TRP A 55 8.90 8.29 3.82
CA TRP A 55 9.56 9.56 4.12
C TRP A 55 9.60 10.49 2.90
N ARG A 56 9.35 9.95 1.73
CA ARG A 56 9.22 10.71 0.48
C ARG A 56 8.31 9.95 -0.46
N LYS A 57 7.90 10.61 -1.53
CA LYS A 57 6.99 10.02 -2.53
C LYS A 57 7.47 8.65 -2.97
N ASP A 58 6.57 7.67 -2.91
CA ASP A 58 6.76 6.30 -3.40
C ASP A 58 7.82 5.47 -2.65
N ALA A 59 8.37 5.97 -1.57
CA ALA A 59 9.46 5.29 -0.86
C ALA A 59 8.92 4.40 0.27
N TYR A 60 8.33 3.27 -0.09
CA TYR A 60 7.72 2.35 0.87
C TYR A 60 8.55 1.10 1.13
N LEU A 61 9.60 0.87 0.36
CA LEU A 61 10.39 -0.35 0.46
C LEU A 61 11.71 -0.11 1.15
N SER A 62 12.24 -1.16 1.78
CA SER A 62 13.60 -1.15 2.31
C SER A 62 14.61 -1.04 1.16
N GLY A 63 15.86 -0.70 1.50
CA GLY A 63 16.89 -0.51 0.47
C GLY A 63 17.13 -1.74 -0.39
N ASP A 64 16.91 -2.94 0.17
CA ASP A 64 17.06 -4.18 -0.58
C ASP A 64 15.76 -4.62 -1.27
N GLY A 65 14.67 -3.87 -1.11
CA GLY A 65 13.40 -4.19 -1.73
C GLY A 65 12.68 -5.39 -1.15
N GLN A 66 13.13 -5.91 -0.03
CA GLN A 66 12.60 -7.16 0.55
C GLN A 66 11.43 -6.93 1.51
N HIS A 67 11.30 -5.73 2.04
CA HIS A 67 10.30 -5.42 3.06
C HIS A 67 9.66 -4.07 2.80
N ILE A 68 8.43 -3.91 3.29
CA ILE A 68 7.81 -2.59 3.42
C ILE A 68 8.32 -1.99 4.72
N VAL A 69 8.64 -0.70 4.71
CA VAL A 69 9.22 -0.02 5.86
C VAL A 69 8.40 1.20 6.23
N CYS A 70 8.13 1.36 7.53
CA CYS A 70 7.65 2.61 8.07
C CYS A 70 8.85 3.44 8.49
N HIS A 71 9.14 4.51 7.79
CA HIS A 71 10.36 5.28 8.02
C HIS A 71 10.34 6.07 9.32
N ALA A 72 9.17 6.27 9.92
CA ALA A 72 9.09 6.99 11.18
C ALA A 72 9.83 6.25 12.31
N HIS A 73 9.70 4.93 12.37
CA HIS A 73 10.28 4.15 13.46
C HIS A 73 11.00 2.89 12.98
N GLY A 74 11.20 2.74 11.69
CA GLY A 74 11.94 1.61 11.15
C GLY A 74 11.22 0.27 11.20
N ALA A 75 9.93 0.26 11.45
CA ALA A 75 9.15 -0.98 11.44
C ALA A 75 9.18 -1.60 10.05
N ARG A 76 9.29 -2.92 10.00
CA ARG A 76 9.32 -3.67 8.74
C ARG A 76 8.14 -4.60 8.64
N PHE A 77 7.62 -4.73 7.44
CA PHE A 77 6.42 -5.52 7.16
C PHE A 77 6.69 -6.47 6.00
N ASP A 78 6.12 -7.65 6.10
CA ASP A 78 6.16 -8.62 4.99
C ASP A 78 5.33 -8.07 3.82
N ILE A 79 5.88 -8.14 2.62
CA ILE A 79 5.21 -7.56 1.44
C ILE A 79 3.91 -8.30 1.12
N ALA A 80 3.91 -9.62 1.23
CA ALA A 80 2.75 -10.41 0.82
C ALA A 80 1.63 -10.41 1.85
N THR A 81 1.96 -10.38 3.14
CA THR A 81 0.98 -10.49 4.21
C THR A 81 0.69 -9.18 4.93
N GLY A 82 1.60 -8.21 4.82
CA GLY A 82 1.48 -6.95 5.54
C GLY A 82 1.77 -7.04 7.02
N VAL A 83 2.18 -8.19 7.52
CA VAL A 83 2.43 -8.39 8.94
C VAL A 83 3.76 -7.75 9.33
N CYS A 84 3.75 -7.02 10.43
CA CYS A 84 4.98 -6.42 10.97
C CYS A 84 5.90 -7.52 11.50
N THR A 85 7.12 -7.55 10.98
CA THR A 85 8.11 -8.56 11.35
C THR A 85 9.23 -8.01 12.21
N LEU A 86 9.34 -6.68 12.30
CA LEU A 86 10.39 -6.04 13.07
C LEU A 86 9.93 -4.65 13.49
N GLY A 87 10.14 -4.30 14.73
CA GLY A 87 9.88 -2.96 15.23
C GLY A 87 8.73 -2.90 16.20
N PRO A 88 8.27 -1.68 16.54
CA PRO A 88 7.33 -1.49 17.65
C PRO A 88 5.94 -2.07 17.42
N CYS A 89 5.58 -2.36 16.17
CA CYS A 89 4.26 -2.92 15.85
C CYS A 89 4.30 -4.42 15.55
N LEU A 90 5.29 -5.10 16.07
CA LEU A 90 5.47 -6.54 15.84
C LEU A 90 4.16 -7.29 16.10
N GLY A 91 3.75 -8.10 15.12
CA GLY A 91 2.50 -8.85 15.20
C GLY A 91 1.27 -8.10 14.67
N GLN A 92 1.36 -6.80 14.49
CA GLN A 92 0.29 -6.04 13.85
C GLN A 92 0.46 -6.10 12.33
N ALA A 93 -0.56 -5.72 11.60
CA ALA A 93 -0.51 -5.80 10.15
C ALA A 93 -1.05 -4.52 9.52
N LEU A 94 -0.55 -4.25 8.30
CA LEU A 94 -1.11 -3.20 7.46
C LEU A 94 -2.52 -3.59 7.04
N THR A 95 -3.34 -2.59 6.71
CA THR A 95 -4.70 -2.83 6.23
C THR A 95 -4.65 -3.03 4.71
N PRO A 96 -5.08 -4.19 4.21
CA PRO A 96 -5.08 -4.43 2.78
C PRO A 96 -6.15 -3.63 2.06
N VAL A 97 -5.86 -3.27 0.83
CA VAL A 97 -6.85 -2.68 -0.07
C VAL A 97 -6.98 -3.57 -1.30
N PRO A 98 -8.20 -3.80 -1.79
CA PRO A 98 -8.40 -4.65 -2.95
C PRO A 98 -7.95 -3.95 -4.21
N ILE A 99 -7.08 -4.59 -4.96
CA ILE A 99 -6.60 -4.07 -6.24
C ILE A 99 -6.73 -5.14 -7.30
N ARG A 100 -6.87 -4.71 -8.56
CA ARG A 100 -7.03 -5.61 -9.68
C ARG A 100 -6.24 -5.12 -10.87
N ASP A 101 -5.71 -6.06 -11.64
CA ASP A 101 -5.17 -5.81 -12.96
C ASP A 101 -6.30 -6.06 -13.96
N ILE A 102 -6.76 -4.99 -14.59
CA ILE A 102 -7.82 -5.08 -15.60
C ILE A 102 -7.22 -4.61 -16.92
N ASP A 103 -6.97 -5.55 -17.81
CA ASP A 103 -6.45 -5.26 -19.15
C ASP A 103 -5.17 -4.43 -19.11
N GLY A 104 -4.29 -4.72 -18.17
CA GLY A 104 -3.02 -4.02 -18.05
C GLY A 104 -3.10 -2.70 -17.32
N GLU A 105 -4.21 -2.43 -16.65
CA GLU A 105 -4.36 -1.25 -15.79
C GLU A 105 -4.63 -1.70 -14.36
N ILE A 106 -4.00 -1.02 -13.42
CA ILE A 106 -4.20 -1.30 -12.00
C ILE A 106 -5.35 -0.45 -11.50
N HIS A 107 -6.34 -1.12 -10.92
CA HIS A 107 -7.53 -0.48 -10.36
C HIS A 107 -7.66 -0.79 -8.88
N LEU A 108 -8.10 0.20 -8.12
CA LEU A 108 -8.56 -0.01 -6.76
C LEU A 108 -10.01 -0.44 -6.83
N ALA A 109 -10.32 -1.63 -6.35
CA ALA A 109 -11.70 -2.10 -6.33
C ALA A 109 -12.40 -1.50 -5.12
N THR A 110 -13.48 -0.77 -5.36
CA THR A 110 -14.30 -0.25 -4.29
C THR A 110 -15.54 -1.09 -4.17
N ASN A 111 -15.98 -1.28 -2.95
CA ASN A 111 -17.19 -2.04 -2.69
C ASN A 111 -18.18 -1.09 -2.04
N THR A 112 -19.31 -0.88 -2.68
CA THR A 112 -20.30 0.05 -2.17
C THR A 112 -20.78 -0.33 -0.78
N SER A 113 -20.84 -1.62 -0.48
CA SER A 113 -21.24 -2.04 0.86
C SER A 113 -20.23 -1.62 1.91
N GLN A 114 -18.95 -1.58 1.55
CA GLN A 114 -17.92 -1.07 2.45
C GLN A 114 -18.03 0.43 2.62
N GLU A 115 -18.36 1.11 1.53
CA GLU A 115 -18.48 2.55 1.56
C GLU A 115 -19.66 3.01 2.38
N THR A 116 -20.75 2.28 2.30
CA THR A 116 -21.99 2.63 2.99
C THR A 116 -22.08 2.00 4.34
N ASN A 117 -21.21 1.12 4.67
CA ASN A 117 -21.25 0.37 5.90
C ASN A 117 -20.04 0.74 6.75
N PRO A 118 -20.10 1.87 7.34
CA PRO A 118 -19.02 2.31 8.23
C PRO A 118 -18.97 1.44 9.45
#